data_fe7614d495cc7024f075351dd545a572
#
_entry.id   fe7614d495cc7024f075351dd545a572
#
_cell.length_a   1.000
_cell.length_b   1.000
_cell.length_c   1.000
_cell.angle_alpha   90.00
_cell.angle_beta   90.00
_cell.angle_gamma   90.00
#
_symmetry.space_group_name_H-M   'P 1'
#
loop_
_entity.id
_entity.type
_entity.pdbx_description
1 polymer ?
#
loop_
_entity_poly.entity_id
_entity_poly.type
_entity_poly.pdbx_seq_one_letter_code
_entity_poly.pdbx_strand_id
1 'polypeptide(L)'
;MRLTTDAAGQLDKCKNFGDVFEIVKKTVENSLGQRRSGLMLYLAELPDQIGAFHGVGTNGIVMNKRGLDAVTHSARTLREINAYVYSILLHEYLHSLGYIDEGQVRKLVFEISKDNLGSDHPATEIAHKGPAIIFPGVGEPTPREHSDKMELITDFDRSTNSYIK
;
A
#
# COMPACT_ATOMS: atom_id res chain seq x y z
N MET A 1 -19.49 -20.34 -0.09
CA MET A 1 -19.87 -19.02 0.42
C MET A 1 -18.67 -18.36 1.06
N ARG A 2 -18.38 -17.17 0.65
CA ARG A 2 -17.24 -16.42 1.19
C ARG A 2 -17.58 -15.93 2.61
N LEU A 3 -16.69 -16.22 3.55
CA LEU A 3 -16.79 -15.60 4.85
C LEU A 3 -16.45 -14.12 4.70
N THR A 4 -17.42 -13.26 5.04
CA THR A 4 -17.17 -11.83 4.98
C THR A 4 -16.29 -11.44 6.17
N THR A 5 -15.03 -11.19 5.89
CA THR A 5 -14.20 -10.50 6.84
C THR A 5 -14.48 -9.01 6.65
N ASP A 6 -14.60 -8.29 7.75
CA ASP A 6 -14.75 -6.84 7.69
C ASP A 6 -13.39 -6.20 7.40
N ALA A 7 -12.88 -6.45 6.20
CA ALA A 7 -11.57 -5.93 5.79
C ALA A 7 -11.56 -4.40 5.80
N ALA A 8 -12.66 -3.78 5.35
CA ALA A 8 -12.77 -2.33 5.35
C ALA A 8 -12.66 -1.75 6.76
N GLY A 9 -13.43 -2.29 7.71
CA GLY A 9 -13.37 -1.83 9.09
C GLY A 9 -12.03 -2.09 9.73
N GLN A 10 -11.40 -3.22 9.43
CA GLN A 10 -10.07 -3.53 9.93
C GLN A 10 -9.03 -2.56 9.38
N LEU A 11 -9.10 -2.26 8.09
CA LEU A 11 -8.19 -1.31 7.46
C LEU A 11 -8.35 0.09 8.08
N ASP A 12 -9.59 0.52 8.28
CA ASP A 12 -9.86 1.85 8.81
C ASP A 12 -9.27 2.06 10.20
N LYS A 13 -9.06 0.98 10.96
CA LYS A 13 -8.51 1.03 12.33
C LYS A 13 -7.02 0.77 12.40
N CYS A 14 -6.35 0.50 11.29
CA CYS A 14 -4.91 0.23 11.29
C CYS A 14 -4.13 1.44 11.82
N LYS A 15 -3.07 1.16 12.58
CA LYS A 15 -2.28 2.21 13.24
C LYS A 15 -0.86 2.31 12.74
N ASN A 16 -0.40 1.34 11.95
CA ASN A 16 0.97 1.32 11.44
C ASN A 16 1.03 0.54 10.13
N PHE A 17 2.20 0.57 9.50
CA PHE A 17 2.39 -0.09 8.20
C PHE A 17 2.18 -1.60 8.29
N GLY A 18 2.63 -2.23 9.37
CA GLY A 18 2.46 -3.67 9.55
C GLY A 18 1.00 -4.08 9.63
N ASP A 19 0.17 -3.28 10.31
CA ASP A 19 -1.27 -3.52 10.37
C ASP A 19 -1.89 -3.46 8.97
N VAL A 20 -1.54 -2.42 8.21
CA VAL A 20 -2.06 -2.27 6.84
C VAL A 20 -1.60 -3.42 5.96
N PHE A 21 -0.33 -3.83 6.09
CA PHE A 21 0.20 -4.91 5.26
C PHE A 21 -0.49 -6.24 5.54
N GLU A 22 -0.91 -6.50 6.79
CA GLU A 22 -1.71 -7.69 7.09
C GLU A 22 -3.02 -7.70 6.30
N ILE A 23 -3.66 -6.52 6.16
CA ILE A 23 -4.88 -6.41 5.36
C ILE A 23 -4.58 -6.62 3.88
N VAL A 24 -3.46 -6.09 3.38
CA VAL A 24 -3.03 -6.32 1.99
C VAL A 24 -2.92 -7.83 1.73
N LYS A 25 -2.21 -8.56 2.59
CA LYS A 25 -2.00 -9.99 2.41
C LYS A 25 -3.33 -10.76 2.46
N LYS A 26 -4.20 -10.40 3.40
CA LYS A 26 -5.51 -11.07 3.53
C LYS A 26 -6.39 -10.86 2.31
N THR A 27 -6.45 -9.64 1.79
CA THR A 27 -7.29 -9.34 0.64
C THR A 27 -6.76 -9.99 -0.64
N VAL A 28 -5.45 -10.05 -0.81
CA VAL A 28 -4.85 -10.76 -1.95
C VAL A 28 -5.10 -12.26 -1.85
N GLU A 29 -4.91 -12.85 -0.68
CA GLU A 29 -5.18 -14.26 -0.47
C GLU A 29 -6.65 -14.58 -0.75
N ASN A 30 -7.56 -13.74 -0.28
CA ASN A 30 -8.99 -13.91 -0.52
C ASN A 30 -9.35 -13.81 -2.00
N SER A 31 -8.74 -12.91 -2.74
CA SER A 31 -9.08 -12.68 -4.16
C SER A 31 -8.30 -13.56 -5.12
N LEU A 32 -7.03 -13.85 -4.85
CA LEU A 32 -6.14 -14.55 -5.78
C LEU A 32 -5.62 -15.89 -5.25
N GLY A 33 -5.80 -16.18 -3.98
CA GLY A 33 -5.27 -17.40 -3.38
C GLY A 33 -3.74 -17.41 -3.26
N GLN A 34 -3.09 -16.26 -3.34
CA GLN A 34 -1.65 -16.14 -3.33
C GLN A 34 -1.17 -15.43 -2.08
N ARG A 35 0.01 -15.84 -1.60
CA ARG A 35 0.62 -15.24 -0.41
C ARG A 35 2.14 -15.27 -0.54
N ARG A 36 2.78 -14.22 -0.05
CA ARG A 36 4.23 -14.13 0.06
C ARG A 36 4.60 -13.50 1.40
N SER A 37 5.64 -14.05 2.03
CA SER A 37 6.19 -13.56 3.29
C SER A 37 7.64 -13.11 3.10
N GLY A 38 8.17 -12.39 4.08
CA GLY A 38 9.56 -11.98 4.09
C GLY A 38 9.85 -10.67 3.39
N LEU A 39 8.80 -9.87 3.12
CA LEU A 39 9.00 -8.56 2.51
C LEU A 39 9.46 -7.53 3.54
N MET A 40 10.25 -6.58 3.07
CA MET A 40 10.78 -5.48 3.88
C MET A 40 10.30 -4.16 3.30
N LEU A 41 9.96 -3.23 4.18
CA LEU A 41 9.53 -1.89 3.78
C LEU A 41 10.57 -0.86 4.17
N TYR A 42 10.93 -0.04 3.22
CA TYR A 42 11.80 1.11 3.43
C TYR A 42 11.04 2.39 3.06
N LEU A 43 11.30 3.46 3.80
CA LEU A 43 10.87 4.80 3.44
C LEU A 43 12.06 5.57 2.91
N ALA A 44 11.91 6.21 1.78
CA ALA A 44 12.95 7.01 1.18
C ALA A 44 12.33 8.15 0.38
N GLU A 45 13.07 9.21 0.14
CA GLU A 45 12.61 10.27 -0.74
C GLU A 45 12.92 9.90 -2.17
N LEU A 46 11.87 9.78 -2.96
CA LEU A 46 11.91 9.44 -4.38
C LEU A 46 11.45 10.66 -5.18
N PRO A 47 11.63 10.66 -6.50
CA PRO A 47 11.00 11.69 -7.34
C PRO A 47 9.51 11.79 -7.02
N ASP A 48 8.99 13.02 -7.00
CA ASP A 48 7.64 13.29 -6.48
C ASP A 48 6.53 12.49 -7.17
N GLN A 49 6.70 12.15 -8.44
CA GLN A 49 5.68 11.41 -9.19
C GLN A 49 5.67 9.91 -8.91
N ILE A 50 6.65 9.39 -8.17
CA ILE A 50 6.76 7.96 -7.86
C ILE A 50 6.25 7.72 -6.46
N GLY A 51 5.17 6.92 -6.32
CA GLY A 51 4.62 6.58 -5.01
C GLY A 51 5.47 5.56 -4.26
N ALA A 52 5.96 4.56 -4.98
CA ALA A 52 6.79 3.49 -4.43
C ALA A 52 7.37 2.65 -5.55
N PHE A 53 8.29 1.76 -5.21
CA PHE A 53 8.73 0.74 -6.15
C PHE A 53 9.11 -0.55 -5.43
N HIS A 54 9.10 -1.65 -6.18
CA HIS A 54 9.59 -2.94 -5.75
C HIS A 54 10.65 -3.38 -6.76
N GLY A 55 11.84 -3.70 -6.27
CA GLY A 55 12.90 -4.25 -7.13
C GLY A 55 12.61 -5.70 -7.49
N VAL A 56 12.49 -6.00 -8.79
CA VAL A 56 12.24 -7.37 -9.26
C VAL A 56 13.32 -8.30 -8.72
N GLY A 57 12.91 -9.42 -8.13
CA GLY A 57 13.82 -10.40 -7.55
C GLY A 57 14.33 -10.06 -6.16
N THR A 58 13.86 -8.95 -5.58
CA THR A 58 14.23 -8.56 -4.21
C THR A 58 13.06 -8.74 -3.26
N ASN A 59 13.33 -8.60 -1.96
CA ASN A 59 12.30 -8.59 -0.92
C ASN A 59 11.91 -7.19 -0.49
N GLY A 60 12.40 -6.16 -1.14
CA GLY A 60 12.23 -4.77 -0.71
C GLY A 60 11.13 -4.03 -1.43
N ILE A 61 10.33 -3.32 -0.65
CA ILE A 61 9.41 -2.30 -1.14
C ILE A 61 9.94 -0.98 -0.62
N VAL A 62 10.08 0.01 -1.50
CA VAL A 62 10.49 1.36 -1.09
C VAL A 62 9.31 2.29 -1.34
N MET A 63 8.80 2.90 -0.28
CA MET A 63 7.70 3.86 -0.36
C MET A 63 8.27 5.28 -0.33
N ASN A 64 7.71 6.15 -1.15
CA ASN A 64 8.15 7.53 -1.21
C ASN A 64 7.67 8.31 0.01
N LYS A 65 8.60 8.71 0.84
CA LYS A 65 8.30 9.48 2.04
C LYS A 65 7.65 10.83 1.71
N ARG A 66 8.01 11.45 0.59
CA ARG A 66 7.42 12.71 0.17
C ARG A 66 5.92 12.59 -0.08
N GLY A 67 5.50 11.56 -0.78
CA GLY A 67 4.07 11.28 -0.98
C GLY A 67 3.34 11.01 0.32
N LEU A 68 3.96 10.22 1.18
CA LEU A 68 3.39 9.90 2.49
C LEU A 68 3.26 11.17 3.35
N ASP A 69 4.27 12.03 3.38
CA ASP A 69 4.21 13.30 4.11
C ASP A 69 3.09 14.20 3.58
N ALA A 70 2.94 14.29 2.27
CA ALA A 70 1.88 15.06 1.64
C ALA A 70 0.50 14.56 2.05
N VAL A 71 0.34 13.23 2.07
CA VAL A 71 -0.92 12.60 2.48
C VAL A 71 -1.21 12.87 3.96
N THR A 72 -0.22 12.69 4.84
CA THR A 72 -0.44 12.91 6.28
C THR A 72 -0.76 14.36 6.61
N HIS A 73 -0.23 15.32 5.83
CA HIS A 73 -0.53 16.73 6.03
C HIS A 73 -1.94 17.11 5.55
N SER A 74 -2.45 16.46 4.52
CA SER A 74 -3.74 16.83 3.93
C SER A 74 -4.88 15.92 4.32
N ALA A 75 -4.61 14.75 4.91
CA ALA A 75 -5.65 13.81 5.30
C ALA A 75 -6.49 14.36 6.44
N ARG A 76 -7.79 14.11 6.39
CA ARG A 76 -8.73 14.49 7.43
C ARG A 76 -8.90 13.40 8.47
N THR A 77 -8.65 12.16 8.10
CA THR A 77 -8.89 11.00 8.98
C THR A 77 -7.79 9.98 8.79
N LEU A 78 -7.62 9.14 9.81
CA LEU A 78 -6.74 7.97 9.73
C LEU A 78 -7.18 7.02 8.60
N ARG A 79 -8.48 6.91 8.39
CA ARG A 79 -9.04 6.09 7.31
C ARG A 79 -8.48 6.47 5.94
N GLU A 80 -8.34 7.76 5.68
CA GLU A 80 -7.78 8.25 4.41
C GLU A 80 -6.30 7.91 4.27
N ILE A 81 -5.53 8.07 5.35
CA ILE A 81 -4.11 7.71 5.35
C ILE A 81 -3.94 6.22 5.09
N ASN A 82 -4.71 5.40 5.81
CA ASN A 82 -4.63 3.95 5.66
C ASN A 82 -5.04 3.51 4.25
N ALA A 83 -6.01 4.19 3.64
CA ALA A 83 -6.42 3.91 2.27
C ALA A 83 -5.29 4.16 1.28
N TYR A 84 -4.56 5.25 1.45
CA TYR A 84 -3.39 5.55 0.62
C TYR A 84 -2.30 4.49 0.79
N VAL A 85 -1.94 4.21 2.03
CA VAL A 85 -0.90 3.22 2.34
C VAL A 85 -1.28 1.85 1.80
N TYR A 86 -2.54 1.44 2.00
CA TYR A 86 -3.04 0.18 1.47
C TYR A 86 -2.89 0.11 -0.05
N SER A 87 -3.29 1.15 -0.76
CA SER A 87 -3.22 1.17 -2.22
C SER A 87 -1.79 1.04 -2.73
N ILE A 88 -0.86 1.75 -2.11
CA ILE A 88 0.56 1.69 -2.48
C ILE A 88 1.13 0.30 -2.18
N LEU A 89 0.90 -0.22 -0.98
CA LEU A 89 1.45 -1.52 -0.59
C LEU A 89 0.83 -2.65 -1.42
N LEU A 90 -0.46 -2.59 -1.71
CA LEU A 90 -1.10 -3.60 -2.55
C LEU A 90 -0.48 -3.63 -3.95
N HIS A 91 -0.24 -2.46 -4.54
CA HIS A 91 0.38 -2.35 -5.85
C HIS A 91 1.75 -3.04 -5.87
N GLU A 92 2.62 -2.69 -4.90
CA GLU A 92 3.96 -3.26 -4.84
C GLU A 92 3.96 -4.73 -4.44
N TYR A 93 3.03 -5.13 -3.59
CA TYR A 93 2.88 -6.54 -3.22
C TYR A 93 2.54 -7.40 -4.45
N LEU A 94 1.65 -6.91 -5.31
CA LEU A 94 1.32 -7.63 -6.54
C LEU A 94 2.53 -7.76 -7.47
N HIS A 95 3.34 -6.71 -7.58
CA HIS A 95 4.61 -6.82 -8.31
C HIS A 95 5.50 -7.91 -7.69
N SER A 96 5.55 -7.98 -6.38
CA SER A 96 6.37 -8.99 -5.69
C SER A 96 5.88 -10.42 -5.92
N LEU A 97 4.61 -10.58 -6.26
CA LEU A 97 4.03 -11.89 -6.59
C LEU A 97 4.29 -12.30 -8.05
N GLY A 98 4.88 -11.42 -8.84
CA GLY A 98 5.24 -11.73 -10.22
C GLY A 98 4.40 -11.02 -11.28
N TYR A 99 3.45 -10.20 -10.89
CA TYR A 99 2.67 -9.39 -11.84
C TYR A 99 3.50 -8.18 -12.24
N ILE A 100 4.07 -8.19 -13.43
CA ILE A 100 5.03 -7.17 -13.88
C ILE A 100 4.34 -6.05 -14.67
N ASP A 101 3.31 -6.38 -15.44
CA ASP A 101 2.63 -5.41 -16.29
C ASP A 101 1.85 -4.39 -15.43
N GLU A 102 2.20 -3.11 -15.57
CA GLU A 102 1.58 -2.04 -14.80
C GLU A 102 0.07 -1.95 -15.00
N GLY A 103 -0.39 -2.12 -16.24
CA GLY A 103 -1.82 -2.08 -16.53
C GLY A 103 -2.58 -3.19 -15.83
N GLN A 104 -2.01 -4.39 -15.83
CA GLN A 104 -2.59 -5.54 -15.12
C GLN A 104 -2.62 -5.30 -13.61
N VAL A 105 -1.53 -4.78 -13.06
CA VAL A 105 -1.44 -4.52 -11.62
C VAL A 105 -2.48 -3.48 -11.20
N ARG A 106 -2.61 -2.39 -11.95
CA ARG A 106 -3.62 -1.36 -11.65
C ARG A 106 -5.03 -1.93 -11.66
N LYS A 107 -5.32 -2.78 -12.63
CA LYS A 107 -6.63 -3.44 -12.72
C LYS A 107 -6.87 -4.33 -11.52
N LEU A 108 -5.87 -5.12 -11.12
CA LEU A 108 -5.97 -6.01 -9.96
C LEU A 108 -6.13 -5.21 -8.66
N VAL A 109 -5.40 -4.12 -8.50
CA VAL A 109 -5.53 -3.26 -7.31
C VAL A 109 -6.97 -2.77 -7.19
N PHE A 110 -7.56 -2.30 -8.29
CA PHE A 110 -8.94 -1.84 -8.28
C PHE A 110 -9.91 -2.98 -7.93
N GLU A 111 -9.78 -4.12 -8.60
CA GLU A 111 -10.69 -5.26 -8.40
C GLU A 111 -10.61 -5.81 -6.97
N ILE A 112 -9.39 -5.98 -6.45
CA ILE A 112 -9.19 -6.49 -5.10
C ILE A 112 -9.74 -5.50 -4.07
N SER A 113 -9.49 -4.21 -4.26
CA SER A 113 -10.01 -3.17 -3.37
C SER A 113 -11.54 -3.15 -3.38
N LYS A 114 -12.14 -3.17 -4.56
CA LYS A 114 -13.59 -3.17 -4.71
C LYS A 114 -14.23 -4.39 -4.05
N ASP A 115 -13.68 -5.57 -4.32
CA ASP A 115 -14.26 -6.83 -3.84
C ASP A 115 -14.13 -7.00 -2.32
N ASN A 116 -13.08 -6.46 -1.72
CA ASN A 116 -12.81 -6.66 -0.30
C ASN A 116 -13.19 -5.46 0.57
N LEU A 117 -13.13 -4.25 0.03
CA LEU A 117 -13.39 -3.02 0.80
C LEU A 117 -14.67 -2.32 0.41
N GLY A 118 -15.21 -2.64 -0.76
CA GLY A 118 -16.42 -2.00 -1.27
C GLY A 118 -16.10 -0.86 -2.24
N SER A 119 -17.08 -0.56 -3.09
CA SER A 119 -16.94 0.45 -4.15
C SER A 119 -16.74 1.87 -3.60
N ASP A 120 -17.29 2.14 -2.41
CA ASP A 120 -17.26 3.48 -1.84
C ASP A 120 -16.07 3.74 -0.92
N HIS A 121 -15.22 2.74 -0.69
CA HIS A 121 -14.07 2.91 0.18
C HIS A 121 -13.03 3.84 -0.47
N PRO A 122 -12.38 4.73 0.30
CA PRO A 122 -11.34 5.62 -0.26
C PRO A 122 -10.24 4.87 -1.02
N ALA A 123 -9.84 3.69 -0.54
CA ALA A 123 -8.82 2.90 -1.23
C ALA A 123 -9.28 2.48 -2.63
N THR A 124 -10.56 2.15 -2.79
CA THR A 124 -11.12 1.79 -4.09
C THR A 124 -11.16 3.00 -5.02
N GLU A 125 -11.48 4.17 -4.49
CA GLU A 125 -11.45 5.40 -5.28
C GLU A 125 -10.05 5.75 -5.73
N ILE A 126 -9.07 5.62 -4.84
CA ILE A 126 -7.66 5.83 -5.18
C ILE A 126 -7.21 4.87 -6.28
N ALA A 127 -7.59 3.60 -6.15
CA ALA A 127 -7.24 2.59 -7.15
C ALA A 127 -7.85 2.90 -8.52
N HIS A 128 -9.04 3.49 -8.53
CA HIS A 128 -9.74 3.81 -9.78
C HIS A 128 -9.22 5.10 -10.43
N LYS A 129 -9.03 6.15 -9.62
CA LYS A 129 -8.78 7.51 -10.13
C LYS A 129 -7.43 8.08 -9.75
N GLY A 130 -6.64 7.36 -8.95
CA GLY A 130 -5.36 7.84 -8.44
C GLY A 130 -5.50 8.59 -7.11
N PRO A 131 -4.40 8.77 -6.38
CA PRO A 131 -4.45 9.36 -5.04
C PRO A 131 -4.86 10.84 -5.03
N ALA A 132 -4.70 11.56 -6.15
CA ALA A 132 -5.06 12.97 -6.23
C ALA A 132 -6.57 13.20 -6.06
N ILE A 133 -7.41 12.17 -6.21
CA ILE A 133 -8.85 12.29 -6.00
C ILE A 133 -9.17 12.68 -4.55
N ILE A 134 -8.34 12.25 -3.60
CA ILE A 134 -8.51 12.56 -2.18
C ILE A 134 -7.45 13.56 -1.72
N PHE A 135 -6.25 13.48 -2.25
CA PHE A 135 -5.09 14.28 -1.83
C PHE A 135 -4.57 15.10 -2.99
N PRO A 136 -5.24 16.22 -3.33
CA PRO A 136 -4.73 17.11 -4.38
C PRO A 136 -3.33 17.59 -4.01
N GLY A 137 -2.39 17.50 -4.90
CA GLY A 137 -1.01 17.86 -4.63
C GLY A 137 -0.07 16.68 -4.43
N VAL A 138 -0.59 15.47 -4.21
CA VAL A 138 0.25 14.27 -4.19
C VAL A 138 0.81 14.07 -5.60
N GLY A 139 2.14 13.87 -5.67
CA GLY A 139 2.84 13.74 -6.95
C GLY A 139 3.25 15.06 -7.57
N GLU A 140 2.82 16.19 -7.01
CA GLU A 140 3.24 17.51 -7.46
C GLU A 140 4.69 17.78 -7.04
N PRO A 141 5.47 18.48 -7.87
CA PRO A 141 6.83 18.83 -7.51
C PRO A 141 6.87 19.68 -6.23
N THR A 142 7.83 19.38 -5.36
CA THR A 142 8.06 20.18 -4.16
C THR A 142 9.39 20.88 -4.24
N PRO A 143 9.50 22.10 -3.70
CA PRO A 143 10.78 22.85 -3.75
C PRO A 143 11.82 22.33 -2.75
N ARG A 144 11.45 21.41 -1.87
CA ARG A 144 12.34 20.86 -0.85
C ARG A 144 13.38 19.94 -1.49
N GLU A 145 14.64 20.06 -1.03
CA GLU A 145 15.68 19.15 -1.46
C GLU A 145 15.41 17.72 -1.01
N HIS A 146 15.85 16.75 -1.80
CA HIS A 146 15.73 15.33 -1.47
C HIS A 146 16.82 14.92 -0.50
N SER A 147 16.45 14.14 0.50
CA SER A 147 17.39 13.47 1.39
C SER A 147 17.75 12.11 0.81
N ASP A 148 18.99 11.68 1.01
CA ASP A 148 19.44 10.35 0.61
C ASP A 148 19.15 9.28 1.66
N LYS A 149 18.54 9.66 2.77
CA LYS A 149 18.27 8.72 3.87
C LYS A 149 17.21 7.71 3.50
N MET A 150 17.44 6.47 3.92
CA MET A 150 16.48 5.38 3.77
C MET A 150 16.21 4.79 5.15
N GLU A 151 14.94 4.70 5.51
CA GLU A 151 14.53 4.20 6.82
C GLU A 151 13.88 2.84 6.68
N LEU A 152 14.39 1.84 7.41
CA LEU A 152 13.77 0.52 7.47
C LEU A 152 12.63 0.55 8.48
N ILE A 153 11.45 0.11 8.06
CA ILE A 153 10.27 -0.02 8.93
C ILE A 153 10.31 -1.40 9.58
N THR A 154 10.42 -1.43 10.90
CA THR A 154 10.46 -2.68 11.66
C THR A 154 9.04 -3.25 11.82
N ASP A 155 8.96 -4.58 12.03
CA ASP A 155 7.71 -5.30 12.24
C ASP A 155 6.70 -5.10 11.10
N PHE A 156 7.22 -4.96 9.88
CA PHE A 156 6.37 -4.76 8.71
C PHE A 156 5.68 -6.07 8.28
N ASP A 157 6.44 -7.13 8.05
CA ASP A 157 5.88 -8.42 7.64
C ASP A 157 5.93 -9.39 8.82
N ARG A 158 4.81 -9.48 9.54
CA ARG A 158 4.69 -10.25 10.77
C ARG A 158 4.57 -11.75 10.55
N SER A 159 4.31 -12.16 9.31
CA SER A 159 4.18 -13.59 8.99
C SER A 159 5.48 -14.33 9.24
N THR A 160 6.63 -13.68 9.03
CA THR A 160 7.94 -14.30 9.30
C THR A 160 8.16 -14.47 10.79
N ASN A 161 7.64 -13.59 11.61
CA ASN A 161 7.81 -13.67 13.07
C ASN A 161 7.05 -14.84 13.68
N SER A 162 5.94 -15.23 13.09
CA SER A 162 5.12 -16.32 13.61
C SER A 162 5.79 -17.69 13.51
N TYR A 163 6.82 -17.82 12.72
CA TYR A 163 7.57 -19.09 12.59
C TYR A 163 8.71 -19.23 13.59
N ILE A 164 8.99 -18.19 14.35
CA ILE A 164 10.14 -18.15 15.26
C ILE A 164 9.78 -18.61 16.67
N LYS A 165 8.55 -18.85 16.92
CA LYS A 165 8.08 -19.27 18.25
C LYS A 165 8.63 -20.63 18.66
#